data_b1dd17658ede839e6c6d1cf3141930ef
#
_entry.id   b1dd17658ede839e6c6d1cf3141930ef
#
_cell.length_a   1.000
_cell.length_b   1.000
_cell.length_c   1.000
_cell.angle_alpha   90.00
_cell.angle_beta   90.00
_cell.angle_gamma   90.00
#
_symmetry.space_group_name_H-M   'P 1'
#
loop_
_entity.id
_entity.type
_entity.pdbx_description
1 polymer ?
#
loop_
_entity_poly.entity_id
_entity_poly.type
_entity_poly.pdbx_seq_one_letter_code
_entity_poly.pdbx_strand_id
1 'polypeptide(L)'
;SEIPVAIKAAEISAAGKSIYAYDKGSRHILQDFTYDFPPGSHTAVIGETGAGKTTLIRLMLSLIHPTAGKIILYDNHGRQSECHAGTRSNFTYVPQGNTLFSGTIRENLLLGNPYATDEEMQTVLIHACADFVFQLPEGLDSRCGEQGTGLSEGQSQRIAIARALLRPSGILLFDEATSSLDTATEKRLW
;
A
#
# COMPACT_ATOMS: atom_id res chain seq x y z
N SER A 1 -10.88 23.99 -4.20
CA SER A 1 -10.14 22.75 -4.35
C SER A 1 -9.19 22.64 -3.18
N GLU A 2 -9.57 21.85 -2.17
CA GLU A 2 -8.71 21.60 -1.02
C GLU A 2 -7.56 20.71 -1.49
N ILE A 3 -6.34 21.20 -1.31
CA ILE A 3 -5.12 20.40 -1.46
C ILE A 3 -5.23 19.28 -0.42
N PRO A 4 -5.06 18.00 -0.79
CA PRO A 4 -5.10 16.92 0.18
C PRO A 4 -4.02 17.20 1.23
N VAL A 5 -4.43 17.39 2.47
CA VAL A 5 -3.49 17.54 3.58
C VAL A 5 -2.74 16.22 3.70
N ALA A 6 -1.43 16.25 3.59
CA ALA A 6 -0.60 15.06 3.78
C ALA A 6 -0.80 14.56 5.21
N ILE A 7 -1.54 13.47 5.35
CA ILE A 7 -1.72 12.79 6.64
C ILE A 7 -0.46 11.97 6.87
N LYS A 8 0.20 12.21 8.00
CA LYS A 8 1.51 11.62 8.31
C LYS A 8 1.49 10.58 9.42
N ALA A 9 0.36 10.40 10.11
CA ALA A 9 0.26 9.45 11.21
C ALA A 9 -1.12 8.85 11.31
N ALA A 10 -1.20 7.61 11.79
CA ALA A 10 -2.45 6.93 12.10
C ALA A 10 -2.35 6.32 13.51
N GLU A 11 -3.39 6.49 14.30
CA GLU A 11 -3.56 5.83 15.59
C GLU A 11 -4.74 4.87 15.52
N ILE A 12 -4.55 3.66 16.03
CA ILE A 12 -5.62 2.68 16.22
C ILE A 12 -5.76 2.45 17.71
N SER A 13 -6.93 2.73 18.26
CA SER A 13 -7.20 2.59 19.69
C SER A 13 -8.46 1.78 19.95
N ALA A 14 -8.32 0.72 20.72
CA ALA A 14 -9.43 -0.10 21.21
C ALA A 14 -9.09 -0.79 22.53
N ALA A 15 -8.68 -0.01 23.52
CA ALA A 15 -8.33 -0.54 24.85
C ALA A 15 -9.49 -1.35 25.45
N GLY A 16 -9.22 -2.61 25.80
CA GLY A 16 -10.15 -3.51 26.50
C GLY A 16 -11.30 -4.05 25.65
N LYS A 17 -11.29 -3.89 24.31
CA LYS A 17 -12.40 -4.33 23.45
C LYS A 17 -11.88 -4.95 22.14
N SER A 18 -12.71 -5.86 21.58
CA SER A 18 -12.45 -6.38 20.25
C SER A 18 -12.62 -5.29 19.18
N ILE A 19 -11.63 -5.13 18.31
CA ILE A 19 -11.72 -4.18 17.22
C ILE A 19 -12.59 -4.73 16.09
N TYR A 20 -12.53 -6.04 15.82
CA TYR A 20 -13.27 -6.63 14.71
C TYR A 20 -13.53 -8.12 14.84
N ALA A 21 -14.76 -8.53 14.49
CA ALA A 21 -15.19 -9.89 14.21
C ALA A 21 -16.04 -9.91 12.94
N TYR A 22 -15.95 -10.93 12.09
CA TYR A 22 -16.71 -10.99 10.83
C TYR A 22 -18.21 -11.21 11.08
N ASP A 23 -18.59 -11.95 12.14
CA ASP A 23 -19.97 -12.21 12.52
C ASP A 23 -20.18 -12.11 14.03
N LYS A 24 -21.41 -11.80 14.46
CA LYS A 24 -21.80 -11.86 15.87
C LYS A 24 -21.67 -13.29 16.37
N GLY A 25 -20.67 -13.54 17.21
CA GLY A 25 -20.36 -14.88 17.76
C GLY A 25 -19.18 -15.59 17.10
N SER A 26 -18.57 -15.04 16.03
CA SER A 26 -17.33 -15.56 15.49
C SER A 26 -16.13 -15.11 16.32
N ARG A 27 -15.00 -15.82 16.15
CA ARG A 27 -13.73 -15.50 16.83
C ARG A 27 -13.33 -14.06 16.53
N HIS A 28 -13.03 -13.31 17.58
CA HIS A 28 -12.49 -11.96 17.43
C HIS A 28 -11.10 -12.04 16.77
N ILE A 29 -10.90 -11.27 15.70
CA ILE A 29 -9.67 -11.32 14.92
C ILE A 29 -8.62 -10.38 15.51
N LEU A 30 -9.05 -9.18 15.92
CA LEU A 30 -8.19 -8.21 16.59
C LEU A 30 -8.81 -7.89 17.96
N GLN A 31 -8.04 -8.10 19.02
CA GLN A 31 -8.44 -7.81 20.41
C GLN A 31 -7.39 -6.92 21.06
N ASP A 32 -7.84 -5.94 21.84
CA ASP A 32 -6.98 -5.05 22.65
C ASP A 32 -5.80 -4.45 21.86
N PHE A 33 -6.02 -4.18 20.57
CA PHE A 33 -4.99 -3.65 19.69
C PHE A 33 -5.01 -2.12 19.76
N THR A 34 -3.94 -1.55 20.27
CA THR A 34 -3.69 -0.10 20.24
C THR A 34 -2.28 0.11 19.71
N TYR A 35 -2.14 0.94 18.69
CA TYR A 35 -0.86 1.24 18.10
C TYR A 35 -0.88 2.63 17.46
N ASP A 36 0.21 3.36 17.61
CA ASP A 36 0.47 4.63 16.95
C ASP A 36 1.53 4.41 15.85
N PHE A 37 1.21 4.86 14.64
CA PHE A 37 2.12 4.83 13.50
C PHE A 37 2.76 6.22 13.35
N PRO A 38 4.00 6.42 13.87
CA PRO A 38 4.63 7.72 13.83
C PRO A 38 4.91 8.19 12.40
N PRO A 39 4.92 9.51 12.15
CA PRO A 39 5.30 10.06 10.85
C PRO A 39 6.71 9.62 10.43
N GLY A 40 6.86 9.21 9.17
CA GLY A 40 8.15 8.77 8.60
C GLY A 40 8.66 7.44 9.15
N SER A 41 7.84 6.69 9.90
CA SER A 41 8.21 5.36 10.38
C SER A 41 7.92 4.28 9.36
N HIS A 42 8.71 3.20 9.40
CA HIS A 42 8.40 1.94 8.75
C HIS A 42 7.96 0.94 9.81
N THR A 43 6.75 0.40 9.66
CA THR A 43 6.17 -0.56 10.61
C THR A 43 5.92 -1.90 9.93
N ALA A 44 6.53 -2.96 10.42
CA ALA A 44 6.25 -4.33 9.97
C ALA A 44 5.23 -4.99 10.91
N VAL A 45 4.11 -5.44 10.34
CA VAL A 45 3.09 -6.23 11.07
C VAL A 45 3.36 -7.71 10.80
N ILE A 46 3.87 -8.40 11.81
CA ILE A 46 4.27 -9.81 11.71
C ILE A 46 3.22 -10.68 12.43
N GLY A 47 2.92 -11.82 11.85
CA GLY A 47 2.00 -12.80 12.44
C GLY A 47 1.71 -13.94 11.47
N GLU A 48 1.19 -15.05 12.00
CA GLU A 48 0.78 -16.21 11.22
C GLU A 48 -0.32 -15.87 10.20
N THR A 49 -0.53 -16.76 9.23
CA THR A 49 -1.66 -16.65 8.31
C THR A 49 -2.97 -16.68 9.11
N GLY A 50 -3.85 -15.72 8.84
CA GLY A 50 -5.10 -15.57 9.60
C GLY A 50 -4.99 -14.76 10.91
N ALA A 51 -3.81 -14.24 11.27
CA ALA A 51 -3.63 -13.38 12.46
C ALA A 51 -4.32 -12.00 12.36
N GLY A 52 -4.90 -11.64 11.21
CA GLY A 52 -5.64 -10.39 11.04
C GLY A 52 -4.87 -9.27 10.34
N LYS A 53 -3.70 -9.53 9.76
CA LYS A 53 -2.89 -8.52 9.04
C LYS A 53 -3.69 -7.78 7.96
N THR A 54 -4.28 -8.52 7.03
CA THR A 54 -5.15 -7.94 5.97
C THR A 54 -6.41 -7.29 6.56
N THR A 55 -6.94 -7.82 7.67
CA THR A 55 -8.08 -7.20 8.37
C THR A 55 -7.72 -5.83 8.90
N LEU A 56 -6.52 -5.67 9.48
CA LEU A 56 -6.01 -4.39 9.94
C LEU A 56 -5.94 -3.37 8.79
N ILE A 57 -5.37 -3.78 7.64
CA ILE A 57 -5.30 -2.94 6.43
C ILE A 57 -6.70 -2.54 5.96
N ARG A 58 -7.66 -3.47 5.92
CA ARG A 58 -9.04 -3.19 5.52
C ARG A 58 -9.74 -2.22 6.46
N LEU A 59 -9.46 -2.29 7.75
CA LEU A 59 -9.94 -1.33 8.75
C LEU A 59 -9.35 0.07 8.50
N MET A 60 -8.04 0.18 8.28
CA MET A 60 -7.38 1.45 7.98
C MET A 60 -7.94 2.09 6.70
N LEU A 61 -8.22 1.27 5.68
CA LEU A 61 -8.86 1.71 4.43
C LEU A 61 -10.38 1.93 4.57
N SER A 62 -10.96 1.73 5.76
CA SER A 62 -12.42 1.80 5.96
C SER A 62 -13.23 0.95 4.97
N LEU A 63 -12.67 -0.18 4.54
CA LEU A 63 -13.39 -1.18 3.76
C LEU A 63 -14.31 -2.03 4.64
N ILE A 64 -13.98 -2.12 5.91
CA ILE A 64 -14.76 -2.71 7.00
C ILE A 64 -14.75 -1.74 8.19
N HIS A 65 -15.75 -1.81 9.06
CA HIS A 65 -15.84 -0.93 10.22
C HIS A 65 -15.45 -1.68 11.51
N PRO A 66 -14.73 -1.03 12.43
CA PRO A 66 -14.44 -1.63 13.72
C PRO A 66 -15.73 -1.85 14.53
N THR A 67 -15.82 -2.96 15.28
CA THR A 67 -16.93 -3.23 16.21
C THR A 67 -16.80 -2.40 17.48
N ALA A 68 -15.59 -2.00 17.84
CA ALA A 68 -15.29 -1.07 18.92
C ALA A 68 -13.96 -0.37 18.65
N GLY A 69 -13.76 0.79 19.28
CA GLY A 69 -12.57 1.61 19.04
C GLY A 69 -12.69 2.45 17.78
N LYS A 70 -11.59 3.08 17.38
CA LYS A 70 -11.54 3.99 16.24
C LYS A 70 -10.15 4.00 15.62
N ILE A 71 -10.07 4.44 14.37
CA ILE A 71 -8.82 4.69 13.66
C ILE A 71 -8.79 6.16 13.33
N ILE A 72 -7.74 6.85 13.78
CA ILE A 72 -7.60 8.29 13.64
C ILE A 72 -6.40 8.59 12.77
N LEU A 73 -6.55 9.50 11.84
CA LEU A 73 -5.50 10.09 11.04
C LEU A 73 -5.14 11.47 11.58
N TYR A 74 -3.87 11.77 11.61
CA TYR A 74 -3.32 13.05 12.02
C TYR A 74 -2.60 13.73 10.86
N ASP A 75 -2.83 15.02 10.70
CA ASP A 75 -2.06 15.82 9.76
C ASP A 75 -0.84 16.49 10.44
N ASN A 76 -0.04 17.20 9.63
CA ASN A 76 1.14 17.93 10.10
C ASN A 76 0.82 19.06 11.10
N HIS A 77 -0.44 19.46 11.19
CA HIS A 77 -0.92 20.53 12.07
C HIS A 77 -1.62 19.99 13.31
N GLY A 78 -1.59 18.65 13.52
CA GLY A 78 -2.26 18.00 14.64
C GLY A 78 -3.78 17.88 14.50
N ARG A 79 -4.35 18.20 13.32
CA ARG A 79 -5.77 17.98 13.06
C ARG A 79 -6.04 16.49 12.96
N GLN A 80 -7.17 16.06 13.50
CA GLN A 80 -7.57 14.68 13.58
C GLN A 80 -8.77 14.42 12.67
N SER A 81 -8.79 13.25 12.03
CA SER A 81 -9.93 12.73 11.29
C SER A 81 -10.06 11.25 11.55
N GLU A 82 -11.24 10.79 11.92
CA GLU A 82 -11.52 9.36 11.95
C GLU A 82 -11.51 8.80 10.53
N CYS A 83 -10.99 7.57 10.37
CA CYS A 83 -10.95 6.91 9.07
C CYS A 83 -12.36 6.65 8.54
N HIS A 84 -12.62 7.09 7.32
CA HIS A 84 -13.86 6.86 6.58
C HIS A 84 -13.56 6.79 5.07
N ALA A 85 -14.58 6.55 4.26
CA ALA A 85 -14.40 6.41 2.80
C ALA A 85 -13.66 7.60 2.16
N GLY A 86 -13.90 8.83 2.62
CA GLY A 86 -13.26 10.04 2.11
C GLY A 86 -11.78 10.16 2.48
N THR A 87 -11.32 9.47 3.53
CA THR A 87 -9.89 9.51 3.93
C THR A 87 -9.02 8.52 3.15
N ARG A 88 -9.59 7.66 2.29
CA ARG A 88 -8.84 6.67 1.50
C ARG A 88 -7.79 7.28 0.57
N SER A 89 -7.99 8.51 0.14
CA SER A 89 -7.02 9.24 -0.70
C SER A 89 -5.66 9.44 -0.01
N ASN A 90 -5.61 9.35 1.32
CA ASN A 90 -4.37 9.48 2.10
C ASN A 90 -3.56 8.17 2.14
N PHE A 91 -4.12 7.08 1.65
CA PHE A 91 -3.49 5.78 1.61
C PHE A 91 -3.19 5.36 0.17
N THR A 92 -2.03 4.75 -0.01
CA THR A 92 -1.74 3.92 -1.18
C THR A 92 -1.61 2.47 -0.71
N TYR A 93 -2.36 1.58 -1.33
CA TYR A 93 -2.40 0.16 -1.00
C TYR A 93 -1.80 -0.67 -2.13
N VAL A 94 -0.85 -1.51 -1.78
CA VAL A 94 -0.25 -2.51 -2.67
C VAL A 94 -0.66 -3.90 -2.16
N PRO A 95 -1.63 -4.55 -2.79
CA PRO A 95 -2.06 -5.89 -2.41
C PRO A 95 -1.04 -6.94 -2.83
N GLN A 96 -1.19 -8.14 -2.28
CA GLN A 96 -0.45 -9.33 -2.70
C GLN A 96 -0.75 -9.68 -4.17
N GLY A 97 0.26 -10.23 -4.85
CA GLY A 97 0.15 -10.79 -6.20
C GLY A 97 0.26 -9.76 -7.33
N ASN A 98 0.04 -10.25 -8.55
CA ASN A 98 0.13 -9.41 -9.74
C ASN A 98 -1.10 -8.51 -9.88
N THR A 99 -0.87 -7.19 -9.81
CA THR A 99 -1.91 -6.16 -9.91
C THR A 99 -1.71 -5.25 -11.12
N LEU A 100 -0.88 -5.67 -12.08
CA LEU A 100 -0.71 -4.92 -13.31
C LEU A 100 -1.91 -5.11 -14.24
N PHE A 101 -2.31 -4.02 -14.86
CA PHE A 101 -3.31 -4.02 -15.93
C PHE A 101 -2.65 -4.32 -17.28
N SER A 102 -3.42 -4.92 -18.19
CA SER A 102 -2.99 -5.08 -19.58
C SER A 102 -2.70 -3.72 -20.21
N GLY A 103 -1.54 -3.60 -20.85
CA GLY A 103 -1.04 -2.36 -21.41
C GLY A 103 0.46 -2.25 -21.29
N THR A 104 1.02 -1.06 -21.34
CA THR A 104 2.45 -0.82 -21.16
C THR A 104 2.81 -0.59 -19.69
N ILE A 105 4.11 -0.67 -19.37
CA ILE A 105 4.62 -0.31 -18.04
C ILE A 105 4.31 1.17 -17.78
N ARG A 106 4.50 2.03 -18.76
CA ARG A 106 4.14 3.47 -18.72
C ARG A 106 2.68 3.67 -18.33
N GLU A 107 1.76 3.02 -19.03
CA GLU A 107 0.32 3.11 -18.73
C GLU A 107 0.00 2.65 -17.31
N ASN A 108 0.64 1.58 -16.83
CA ASN A 108 0.50 1.13 -15.45
C ASN A 108 1.00 2.16 -14.45
N LEU A 109 2.13 2.80 -14.69
CA LEU A 109 2.68 3.85 -13.82
C LEU A 109 1.79 5.10 -13.78
N LEU A 110 1.24 5.50 -14.93
CA LEU A 110 0.32 6.65 -15.04
C LEU A 110 -0.99 6.46 -14.26
N LEU A 111 -1.38 5.22 -13.93
CA LEU A 111 -2.49 4.98 -12.99
C LEU A 111 -2.17 5.45 -11.56
N GLY A 112 -0.89 5.54 -11.21
CA GLY A 112 -0.46 6.12 -9.92
C GLY A 112 -0.53 7.65 -9.93
N ASN A 113 0.03 8.26 -10.99
CA ASN A 113 -0.01 9.69 -11.24
C ASN A 113 -0.12 9.96 -12.75
N PRO A 114 -1.29 10.43 -13.25
CA PRO A 114 -1.50 10.70 -14.68
C PRO A 114 -0.59 11.79 -15.26
N TYR A 115 0.05 12.59 -14.42
CA TYR A 115 0.92 13.70 -14.80
C TYR A 115 2.41 13.40 -14.56
N ALA A 116 2.75 12.15 -14.21
CA ALA A 116 4.14 11.77 -13.95
C ALA A 116 5.00 11.93 -15.20
N THR A 117 6.17 12.55 -15.03
CA THR A 117 7.18 12.65 -16.07
C THR A 117 7.96 11.36 -16.23
N ASP A 118 8.66 11.19 -17.34
CA ASP A 118 9.54 10.02 -17.55
C ASP A 118 10.63 9.95 -16.49
N GLU A 119 11.17 11.09 -16.02
CA GLU A 119 12.17 11.16 -14.96
C GLU A 119 11.62 10.68 -13.62
N GLU A 120 10.39 11.09 -13.27
CA GLU A 120 9.70 10.60 -12.07
C GLU A 120 9.44 9.10 -12.15
N MET A 121 9.00 8.59 -13.30
CA MET A 121 8.78 7.16 -13.52
C MET A 121 10.09 6.37 -13.37
N GLN A 122 11.19 6.86 -13.95
CA GLN A 122 12.50 6.23 -13.82
C GLN A 122 12.96 6.21 -12.35
N THR A 123 12.79 7.31 -11.64
CA THR A 123 13.16 7.43 -10.23
C THR A 123 12.42 6.40 -9.36
N VAL A 124 11.09 6.30 -9.50
CA VAL A 124 10.33 5.32 -8.70
C VAL A 124 10.60 3.87 -9.10
N LEU A 125 10.92 3.60 -10.37
CA LEU A 125 11.35 2.26 -10.79
C LEU A 125 12.66 1.86 -10.13
N ILE A 126 13.63 2.77 -10.03
CA ILE A 126 14.89 2.52 -9.30
C ILE A 126 14.60 2.26 -7.81
N HIS A 127 13.78 3.10 -7.17
CA HIS A 127 13.40 2.93 -5.76
C HIS A 127 12.67 1.60 -5.52
N ALA A 128 11.84 1.16 -6.45
CA ALA A 128 11.15 -0.13 -6.39
C ALA A 128 12.02 -1.32 -6.82
N CYS A 129 13.32 -1.15 -7.04
CA CYS A 129 14.23 -2.16 -7.57
C CYS A 129 13.75 -2.76 -8.91
N ALA A 130 13.07 -1.95 -9.73
CA ALA A 130 12.53 -2.32 -11.03
C ALA A 130 13.39 -1.81 -12.19
N ASP A 131 14.67 -1.57 -11.96
CA ASP A 131 15.68 -1.11 -12.92
C ASP A 131 15.87 -2.07 -14.12
N PHE A 132 15.43 -3.34 -14.01
CA PHE A 132 15.35 -4.27 -15.14
C PHE A 132 14.50 -3.73 -16.31
N VAL A 133 13.55 -2.83 -16.04
CA VAL A 133 12.69 -2.21 -17.07
C VAL A 133 13.52 -1.49 -18.12
N PHE A 134 14.64 -0.87 -17.73
CA PHE A 134 15.54 -0.17 -18.66
C PHE A 134 16.33 -1.10 -19.58
N GLN A 135 16.31 -2.40 -19.30
CA GLN A 135 16.96 -3.43 -20.12
C GLN A 135 15.98 -4.12 -21.08
N LEU A 136 14.67 -3.83 -20.93
CA LEU A 136 13.65 -4.34 -21.85
C LEU A 136 13.78 -3.64 -23.23
N PRO A 137 13.50 -4.32 -24.34
CA PRO A 137 13.65 -3.75 -25.67
C PRO A 137 12.89 -2.44 -25.88
N GLU A 138 11.71 -2.30 -25.29
CA GLU A 138 10.84 -1.12 -25.41
C GLU A 138 10.83 -0.28 -24.11
N GLY A 139 11.63 -0.62 -23.10
CA GLY A 139 11.73 0.09 -21.83
C GLY A 139 10.36 0.29 -21.17
N LEU A 140 10.00 1.54 -20.89
CA LEU A 140 8.69 1.91 -20.32
C LEU A 140 7.49 1.51 -21.19
N ASP A 141 7.69 1.40 -22.49
CA ASP A 141 6.61 1.08 -23.44
C ASP A 141 6.46 -0.44 -23.66
N SER A 142 7.27 -1.24 -22.96
CA SER A 142 7.11 -2.71 -22.91
C SER A 142 5.75 -3.11 -22.34
N ARG A 143 5.12 -4.10 -22.99
CA ARG A 143 3.77 -4.54 -22.62
C ARG A 143 3.77 -5.45 -21.40
N CYS A 144 2.75 -5.26 -20.54
CA CYS A 144 2.41 -6.09 -19.38
C CYS A 144 1.11 -6.85 -19.62
N GLY A 145 0.85 -7.89 -18.79
CA GLY A 145 -0.38 -8.67 -18.81
C GLY A 145 -0.27 -9.97 -19.60
N GLU A 146 -1.40 -10.64 -19.86
CA GLU A 146 -1.44 -12.00 -20.47
C GLU A 146 -0.82 -12.09 -21.88
N GLN A 147 -0.75 -10.97 -22.59
CA GLN A 147 -0.14 -10.89 -23.92
C GLN A 147 1.21 -10.13 -23.92
N GLY A 148 1.79 -9.89 -22.75
CA GLY A 148 2.99 -9.07 -22.57
C GLY A 148 4.29 -9.85 -22.46
N THR A 149 5.34 -9.15 -22.00
CA THR A 149 6.75 -9.59 -21.96
C THR A 149 7.07 -10.76 -21.03
N GLY A 150 6.08 -11.49 -20.52
CA GLY A 150 6.37 -12.61 -19.61
C GLY A 150 7.10 -12.21 -18.32
N LEU A 151 6.72 -11.07 -17.74
CA LEU A 151 7.29 -10.62 -16.48
C LEU A 151 7.06 -11.67 -15.38
N SER A 152 8.08 -11.92 -14.57
CA SER A 152 7.92 -12.75 -13.38
C SER A 152 7.00 -12.06 -12.36
N GLU A 153 6.44 -12.83 -11.41
CA GLU A 153 5.59 -12.28 -10.35
C GLU A 153 6.33 -11.19 -9.56
N GLY A 154 7.60 -11.44 -9.19
CA GLY A 154 8.42 -10.45 -8.50
C GLY A 154 8.73 -9.20 -9.34
N GLN A 155 8.86 -9.32 -10.67
CA GLN A 155 8.99 -8.18 -11.57
C GLN A 155 7.71 -7.36 -11.63
N SER A 156 6.56 -8.02 -11.77
CA SER A 156 5.24 -7.38 -11.76
C SER A 156 4.98 -6.66 -10.45
N GLN A 157 5.36 -7.28 -9.34
CA GLN A 157 5.21 -6.70 -8.00
C GLN A 157 6.05 -5.42 -7.83
N ARG A 158 7.29 -5.40 -8.32
CA ARG A 158 8.15 -4.21 -8.27
C ARG A 158 7.60 -3.05 -9.09
N ILE A 159 7.02 -3.32 -10.26
CA ILE A 159 6.32 -2.28 -11.04
C ILE A 159 5.07 -1.78 -10.29
N ALA A 160 4.32 -2.66 -9.63
CA ALA A 160 3.18 -2.27 -8.81
C ALA A 160 3.59 -1.37 -7.62
N ILE A 161 4.74 -1.66 -6.99
CA ILE A 161 5.34 -0.80 -5.96
C ILE A 161 5.73 0.56 -6.57
N ALA A 162 6.41 0.60 -7.72
CA ALA A 162 6.76 1.84 -8.40
C ALA A 162 5.53 2.70 -8.71
N ARG A 163 4.45 2.08 -9.20
CA ARG A 163 3.15 2.75 -9.40
C ARG A 163 2.60 3.34 -8.11
N ALA A 164 2.73 2.61 -7.00
CA ALA A 164 2.29 3.08 -5.69
C ALA A 164 3.09 4.28 -5.21
N LEU A 165 4.40 4.30 -5.44
CA LEU A 165 5.29 5.41 -5.08
C LEU A 165 5.02 6.70 -5.85
N LEU A 166 4.44 6.62 -7.07
CA LEU A 166 4.01 7.80 -7.84
C LEU A 166 2.75 8.45 -7.27
N ARG A 167 1.97 7.73 -6.46
CA ARG A 167 0.72 8.27 -5.93
C ARG A 167 1.00 9.26 -4.79
N PRO A 168 0.46 10.48 -4.84
CA PRO A 168 0.61 11.45 -3.77
C PRO A 168 -0.25 11.04 -2.57
N SER A 169 0.29 10.18 -1.70
CA SER A 169 -0.36 9.73 -0.46
C SER A 169 0.60 9.83 0.71
N GLY A 170 0.07 10.03 1.92
CA GLY A 170 0.87 10.13 3.13
C GLY A 170 1.24 8.79 3.75
N ILE A 171 0.50 7.72 3.43
CA ILE A 171 0.64 6.39 4.06
C ILE A 171 0.65 5.31 2.97
N LEU A 172 1.70 4.49 2.97
CA LEU A 172 1.82 3.32 2.12
C LEU A 172 1.47 2.06 2.92
N LEU A 173 0.59 1.24 2.38
CA LEU A 173 0.16 -0.03 2.96
C LEU A 173 0.56 -1.17 2.02
N PHE A 174 1.38 -2.09 2.49
CA PHE A 174 1.82 -3.27 1.76
C PHE A 174 1.24 -4.53 2.42
N ASP A 175 0.48 -5.30 1.65
CA ASP A 175 -0.10 -6.58 2.11
C ASP A 175 0.67 -7.73 1.44
N GLU A 176 1.67 -8.24 2.15
CA GLU A 176 2.59 -9.28 1.66
C GLU A 176 3.23 -8.97 0.29
N ALA A 177 3.35 -7.67 -0.03
CA ALA A 177 3.82 -7.20 -1.34
C ALA A 177 5.29 -7.53 -1.63
N THR A 178 6.04 -8.04 -0.65
CA THR A 178 7.44 -8.47 -0.82
C THR A 178 7.59 -9.99 -0.79
N SER A 179 6.52 -10.76 -0.61
CA SER A 179 6.58 -12.23 -0.51
C SER A 179 7.14 -12.93 -1.74
N SER A 180 7.02 -12.32 -2.91
CA SER A 180 7.57 -12.81 -4.18
C SER A 180 8.95 -12.24 -4.52
N LEU A 181 9.53 -11.42 -3.65
CA LEU A 181 10.86 -10.83 -3.83
C LEU A 181 11.93 -11.71 -3.19
N ASP A 182 13.10 -11.77 -3.82
CA ASP A 182 14.28 -12.34 -3.18
C ASP A 182 14.80 -11.44 -2.05
N THR A 183 15.49 -12.06 -1.08
CA THR A 183 15.98 -11.38 0.13
C THR A 183 16.88 -10.17 -0.17
N ALA A 184 17.65 -10.19 -1.28
CA ALA A 184 18.53 -9.09 -1.63
C ALA A 184 17.73 -7.90 -2.16
N THR A 185 16.71 -8.15 -2.99
CA THR A 185 15.78 -7.13 -3.49
C THR A 185 14.96 -6.53 -2.35
N GLU A 186 14.45 -7.37 -1.45
CA GLU A 186 13.69 -6.90 -0.28
C GLU A 186 14.52 -5.95 0.60
N LYS A 187 15.80 -6.29 0.88
CA LYS A 187 16.72 -5.41 1.63
C LYS A 187 17.08 -4.10 0.93
N ARG A 188 16.97 -4.02 -0.38
CA ARG A 188 17.21 -2.78 -1.14
C ARG A 188 15.97 -1.89 -1.17
N LEU A 189 14.79 -2.46 -1.01
CA LEU A 189 13.52 -1.77 -1.03
C LEU A 189 13.27 -1.02 0.29
N TRP A 190 13.73 -1.58 1.42
CA TRP A 190 13.59 -1.04 2.79
C TRP A 190 14.90 -0.46 3.33
#